data_78d29d86c8d37732bc868131093a010b
#
_entry.id   78d29d86c8d37732bc868131093a010b
#
_cell.length_a   1.000
_cell.length_b   1.000
_cell.length_c   1.000
_cell.angle_alpha   90.00
_cell.angle_beta   90.00
_cell.angle_gamma   90.00
#
_symmetry.space_group_name_H-M   'P 1'
#
loop_
_entity.id
_entity.type
_entity.pdbx_description
1 polymer ?
#
loop_
_entity_poly.entity_id
_entity_poly.type
_entity_poly.pdbx_seq_one_letter_code
_entity_poly.pdbx_strand_id
1 'polypeptide(L)'
;MPEDAGPEAVRSGLPAAPEPADALDAADVPERADVQDTAAAPLVAAQERSVQLDAGWSVGPTGMRTRHAARVLLVDDQDRVLVVRGHDADEPSRHWWFTVGGGIDPGESAHEAAVREVFEESGLRVAPEDLVGPVVTRSAIFDFARESCLQHEEFFFVRLTHDGRLVRDGWTEIETGFIDEMAWLTTTELRATTDEVFPRDLPDIVDDLLAGWDGVVRAIGLERD
;
A
#
# COMPACT_ATOMS: atom_id res chain seq x y z
N MET A 1 -30.30 -3.62 61.64
CA MET A 1 -29.12 -4.21 62.28
C MET A 1 -29.01 -5.64 61.88
N PRO A 2 -28.02 -6.07 61.13
CA PRO A 2 -26.59 -6.24 61.43
C PRO A 2 -25.74 -5.60 60.30
N GLU A 3 -24.72 -5.05 60.63
CA GLU A 3 -23.30 -5.32 60.93
C GLU A 3 -22.45 -5.31 59.67
N ASP A 4 -21.64 -4.35 59.71
CA ASP A 4 -20.51 -3.93 58.90
C ASP A 4 -19.38 -5.00 58.92
N ALA A 5 -18.85 -5.34 57.76
CA ALA A 5 -17.59 -6.07 57.63
C ALA A 5 -16.73 -5.42 56.53
N GLY A 6 -15.75 -4.63 56.96
CA GLY A 6 -14.79 -3.94 56.13
C GLY A 6 -13.79 -4.91 55.43
N PRO A 7 -13.09 -4.44 54.39
CA PRO A 7 -12.21 -5.26 53.60
C PRO A 7 -10.83 -5.44 54.22
N GLU A 8 -10.38 -6.69 54.23
CA GLU A 8 -9.07 -7.19 54.64
C GLU A 8 -7.99 -6.81 53.62
N ALA A 9 -6.95 -6.16 54.08
CA ALA A 9 -5.78 -5.77 53.26
C ALA A 9 -4.85 -6.97 53.03
N VAL A 10 -4.71 -7.38 51.79
CA VAL A 10 -3.71 -8.35 51.37
C VAL A 10 -2.36 -7.67 51.14
N ARG A 11 -1.40 -8.02 51.96
CA ARG A 11 0.00 -7.55 51.87
C ARG A 11 0.73 -8.30 50.73
N SER A 12 1.25 -7.54 49.78
CA SER A 12 2.14 -8.02 48.74
C SER A 12 3.56 -8.24 49.31
N GLY A 13 4.05 -9.47 49.31
CA GLY A 13 5.44 -9.80 49.56
C GLY A 13 6.23 -9.83 48.26
N LEU A 14 7.18 -8.92 48.12
CA LEU A 14 8.21 -8.98 47.06
C LEU A 14 9.36 -9.87 47.58
N PRO A 15 9.93 -10.79 46.77
CA PRO A 15 11.15 -11.48 47.12
C PRO A 15 12.38 -10.60 46.90
N ALA A 16 13.36 -10.74 47.80
CA ALA A 16 14.62 -10.02 47.84
C ALA A 16 15.57 -10.42 46.69
N ALA A 17 16.38 -9.44 46.26
CA ALA A 17 17.46 -9.63 45.31
C ALA A 17 18.60 -10.45 45.91
N PRO A 18 19.34 -11.28 45.13
CA PRO A 18 20.53 -11.95 45.59
C PRO A 18 21.75 -11.01 45.63
N GLU A 19 22.59 -11.20 46.63
CA GLU A 19 23.87 -10.53 46.84
C GLU A 19 24.95 -10.94 45.81
N PRO A 20 25.97 -10.10 45.56
CA PRO A 20 27.06 -10.42 44.64
C PRO A 20 28.07 -11.38 45.25
N ALA A 21 28.43 -12.41 44.50
CA ALA A 21 29.48 -13.36 44.87
C ALA A 21 30.88 -12.84 44.49
N ASP A 22 31.82 -13.21 45.35
CA ASP A 22 33.20 -12.81 45.47
C ASP A 22 34.08 -12.89 44.23
N ALA A 23 35.10 -12.04 44.30
CA ALA A 23 36.26 -11.98 43.42
C ALA A 23 37.10 -13.27 43.49
N LEU A 24 37.51 -13.80 42.35
CA LEU A 24 38.60 -14.75 42.20
C LEU A 24 39.65 -14.22 41.21
N ASP A 25 40.74 -13.94 41.85
CA ASP A 25 42.17 -14.07 41.57
C ASP A 25 42.67 -14.05 40.11
N ALA A 26 43.59 -13.10 39.92
CA ALA A 26 44.41 -12.93 38.73
C ALA A 26 45.58 -13.93 38.74
N ALA A 27 45.65 -14.80 37.73
CA ALA A 27 46.91 -15.36 37.19
C ALA A 27 46.59 -16.31 36.03
N ASP A 28 46.77 -15.91 34.83
CA ASP A 28 47.55 -16.60 33.79
C ASP A 28 47.36 -15.87 32.45
N VAL A 29 48.38 -15.15 32.01
CA VAL A 29 48.45 -14.54 30.69
C VAL A 29 49.37 -15.39 29.84
N PRO A 30 48.89 -16.15 28.85
CA PRO A 30 49.76 -16.72 27.85
C PRO A 30 50.14 -15.66 26.81
N GLU A 31 51.39 -15.69 26.49
CA GLU A 31 52.20 -14.92 25.56
C GLU A 31 51.59 -14.79 24.17
N ARG A 32 51.81 -13.61 23.56
CA ARG A 32 51.36 -13.17 22.25
C ARG A 32 51.71 -14.20 21.17
N ALA A 33 50.68 -14.75 20.53
CA ALA A 33 50.79 -15.34 19.20
C ALA A 33 50.50 -14.25 18.13
N ASP A 34 51.36 -14.20 17.12
CA ASP A 34 51.31 -13.31 15.97
C ASP A 34 49.93 -13.21 15.37
N VAL A 35 49.35 -12.00 15.44
CA VAL A 35 48.15 -11.64 14.65
C VAL A 35 48.65 -11.36 13.23
N GLN A 36 48.53 -12.37 12.37
CA GLN A 36 48.60 -12.14 10.93
C GLN A 36 47.46 -11.26 10.52
N ASP A 37 47.83 -10.16 9.87
CA ASP A 37 47.03 -9.20 9.17
C ASP A 37 46.02 -9.91 8.24
N THR A 38 44.84 -10.18 8.74
CA THR A 38 43.70 -10.57 7.90
C THR A 38 43.10 -9.31 7.34
N ALA A 39 43.50 -9.02 6.12
CA ALA A 39 42.94 -7.97 5.29
C ALA A 39 41.40 -7.92 5.46
N ALA A 40 40.91 -6.77 5.95
CA ALA A 40 39.49 -6.48 6.04
C ALA A 40 38.87 -6.74 4.67
N ALA A 41 37.98 -7.73 4.60
CA ALA A 41 37.11 -7.92 3.45
C ALA A 41 36.42 -6.57 3.19
N PRO A 42 36.38 -6.10 1.95
CA PRO A 42 35.65 -4.87 1.65
C PRO A 42 34.21 -5.09 2.07
N LEU A 43 33.70 -4.18 2.91
CA LEU A 43 32.27 -4.01 3.13
C LEU A 43 31.67 -3.88 1.73
N VAL A 44 31.05 -4.94 1.26
CA VAL A 44 30.22 -4.92 0.07
C VAL A 44 29.15 -3.91 0.41
N ALA A 45 29.29 -2.71 -0.15
CA ALA A 45 28.27 -1.69 -0.10
C ALA A 45 26.98 -2.39 -0.49
N ALA A 46 25.99 -2.36 0.41
CA ALA A 46 24.64 -2.75 0.08
C ALA A 46 24.30 -1.87 -1.13
N GLN A 47 24.28 -2.48 -2.32
CA GLN A 47 23.76 -1.82 -3.50
C GLN A 47 22.34 -1.46 -3.13
N GLU A 48 22.14 -0.16 -2.89
CA GLU A 48 20.82 0.42 -2.86
C GLU A 48 20.17 -0.02 -4.18
N ARG A 49 19.25 -0.97 -4.10
CA ARG A 49 18.38 -1.29 -5.22
C ARG A 49 17.48 -0.08 -5.37
N SER A 50 17.92 0.88 -6.16
CA SER A 50 17.04 1.92 -6.66
C SER A 50 15.95 1.18 -7.43
N VAL A 51 14.74 1.20 -6.92
CA VAL A 51 13.57 0.70 -7.65
C VAL A 51 13.52 1.53 -8.92
N GLN A 52 13.73 0.89 -10.07
CA GLN A 52 13.73 1.56 -11.35
C GLN A 52 12.26 1.86 -11.66
N LEU A 53 11.86 3.11 -11.44
CA LEU A 53 10.53 3.58 -11.81
C LEU A 53 10.35 3.42 -13.33
N ASP A 54 9.15 3.06 -13.76
CA ASP A 54 8.80 2.85 -15.16
C ASP A 54 8.96 4.13 -16.01
N ALA A 55 8.78 3.99 -17.33
CA ALA A 55 8.97 5.08 -18.29
C ALA A 55 7.96 6.24 -18.12
N GLY A 56 6.87 6.05 -17.38
CA GLY A 56 5.84 7.07 -17.12
C GLY A 56 6.24 8.15 -16.12
N TRP A 57 7.35 7.95 -15.37
CA TRP A 57 7.81 8.91 -14.37
C TRP A 57 8.72 9.97 -14.98
N SER A 58 8.45 11.24 -14.65
CA SER A 58 9.27 12.40 -15.00
C SER A 58 9.58 13.24 -13.76
N VAL A 59 10.59 14.12 -13.83
CA VAL A 59 10.87 15.07 -12.75
C VAL A 59 10.05 16.33 -13.00
N GLY A 60 9.09 16.60 -12.12
CA GLY A 60 8.24 17.79 -12.19
C GLY A 60 8.98 19.09 -11.80
N PRO A 61 8.32 20.26 -11.93
CA PRO A 61 8.92 21.57 -11.64
C PRO A 61 9.40 21.74 -10.19
N THR A 62 8.84 20.97 -9.26
CA THR A 62 9.21 20.98 -7.84
C THR A 62 10.40 20.06 -7.52
N GLY A 63 10.94 19.35 -8.50
CA GLY A 63 11.96 18.33 -8.32
C GLY A 63 11.39 16.96 -7.88
N MET A 64 10.08 16.87 -7.63
CA MET A 64 9.39 15.64 -7.27
C MET A 64 9.17 14.78 -8.51
N ARG A 65 9.31 13.47 -8.38
CA ARG A 65 8.88 12.55 -9.45
C ARG A 65 7.38 12.64 -9.64
N THR A 66 6.98 12.79 -10.87
CA THR A 66 5.58 13.02 -11.22
C THR A 66 5.17 12.12 -12.39
N ARG A 67 3.97 11.54 -12.33
CA ARG A 67 3.36 10.83 -13.45
C ARG A 67 1.86 11.11 -13.54
N HIS A 68 1.29 10.78 -14.69
CA HIS A 68 -0.16 10.65 -14.88
C HIS A 68 -0.54 9.17 -14.82
N ALA A 69 -1.70 8.88 -14.27
CA ALA A 69 -2.22 7.54 -14.12
C ALA A 69 -3.72 7.48 -14.43
N ALA A 70 -4.15 6.34 -14.96
CA ALA A 70 -5.54 6.02 -15.15
C ALA A 70 -5.95 4.95 -14.14
N ARG A 71 -7.07 5.17 -13.45
CA ARG A 71 -7.64 4.27 -12.45
C ARG A 71 -9.04 3.84 -12.87
N VAL A 72 -9.48 2.68 -12.46
CA VAL A 72 -10.80 2.19 -12.83
C VAL A 72 -11.58 1.70 -11.62
N LEU A 73 -12.77 2.26 -11.46
CA LEU A 73 -13.80 1.81 -10.55
C LEU A 73 -14.60 0.71 -11.24
N LEU A 74 -14.08 -0.52 -11.14
CA LEU A 74 -14.73 -1.72 -11.67
C LEU A 74 -15.78 -2.17 -10.67
N VAL A 75 -17.06 -2.16 -11.04
CA VAL A 75 -18.14 -2.60 -10.18
C VAL A 75 -18.86 -3.80 -10.81
N ASP A 76 -19.13 -4.81 -10.01
CA ASP A 76 -19.82 -6.01 -10.45
C ASP A 76 -21.36 -5.89 -10.36
N ASP A 77 -22.06 -6.97 -10.73
CA ASP A 77 -23.52 -7.06 -10.66
C ASP A 77 -24.08 -7.18 -9.24
N GLN A 78 -23.21 -7.33 -8.23
CA GLN A 78 -23.55 -7.33 -6.81
C GLN A 78 -23.17 -6.01 -6.11
N ASP A 79 -22.91 -4.95 -6.87
CA ASP A 79 -22.50 -3.63 -6.39
C ASP A 79 -21.19 -3.64 -5.56
N ARG A 80 -20.29 -4.60 -5.85
CA ARG A 80 -18.95 -4.67 -5.24
C ARG A 80 -17.94 -4.02 -6.19
N VAL A 81 -17.00 -3.28 -5.63
CA VAL A 81 -15.88 -2.70 -6.38
C VAL A 81 -14.66 -3.61 -6.28
N LEU A 82 -13.94 -3.78 -7.39
CA LEU A 82 -12.66 -4.47 -7.40
C LEU A 82 -11.58 -3.54 -6.85
N VAL A 83 -10.92 -4.00 -5.80
CA VAL A 83 -9.82 -3.30 -5.14
C VAL A 83 -8.61 -4.20 -4.96
N VAL A 84 -7.46 -3.57 -4.89
CA VAL A 84 -6.16 -4.20 -4.70
C VAL A 84 -5.66 -3.83 -3.30
N ARG A 85 -5.18 -4.81 -2.55
CA ARG A 85 -4.56 -4.62 -1.25
C ARG A 85 -3.05 -4.63 -1.39
N GLY A 86 -2.41 -3.61 -0.87
CA GLY A 86 -0.96 -3.54 -0.80
C GLY A 86 -0.47 -3.31 0.62
N HIS A 87 0.84 -3.44 0.80
CA HIS A 87 1.53 -3.13 2.05
C HIS A 87 2.75 -2.24 1.82
N ASP A 88 3.17 -1.57 2.88
CA ASP A 88 4.37 -0.74 2.86
C ASP A 88 5.62 -1.63 2.94
N ALA A 89 6.57 -1.41 2.03
CA ALA A 89 7.81 -2.20 1.97
C ALA A 89 8.71 -1.99 3.20
N ASP A 90 8.67 -0.80 3.81
CA ASP A 90 9.45 -0.45 5.00
C ASP A 90 8.68 -0.73 6.31
N GLU A 91 7.32 -0.73 6.26
CA GLU A 91 6.42 -1.06 7.37
C GLU A 91 5.37 -2.10 6.94
N PRO A 92 5.70 -3.40 6.85
CA PRO A 92 4.79 -4.44 6.33
C PRO A 92 3.49 -4.65 7.12
N SER A 93 3.35 -4.01 8.28
CA SER A 93 2.10 -4.00 9.05
C SER A 93 1.11 -2.94 8.56
N ARG A 94 1.56 -1.94 7.79
CA ARG A 94 0.73 -0.92 7.19
C ARG A 94 0.20 -1.42 5.86
N HIS A 95 -1.13 -1.51 5.74
CA HIS A 95 -1.81 -1.99 4.54
C HIS A 95 -2.84 -0.97 4.06
N TRP A 96 -3.10 -0.99 2.76
CA TRP A 96 -4.12 -0.15 2.16
C TRP A 96 -4.80 -0.82 0.98
N TRP A 97 -6.02 -0.36 0.70
CA TRP A 97 -6.81 -0.73 -0.46
C TRP A 97 -6.81 0.40 -1.48
N PHE A 98 -6.65 0.07 -2.74
CA PHE A 98 -6.70 1.03 -3.85
C PHE A 98 -7.35 0.38 -5.08
N THR A 99 -7.64 1.20 -6.10
CA THR A 99 -8.32 0.74 -7.31
C THR A 99 -7.33 0.23 -8.35
N VAL A 100 -7.79 -0.67 -9.22
CA VAL A 100 -7.08 -1.13 -10.41
C VAL A 100 -6.65 0.06 -11.28
N GLY A 101 -5.46 -0.04 -11.89
CA GLY A 101 -4.92 0.97 -12.80
C GLY A 101 -3.51 1.41 -12.50
N GLY A 102 -2.87 2.03 -13.48
CA GLY A 102 -1.45 2.40 -13.42
C GLY A 102 -1.08 3.59 -14.28
N GLY A 103 0.18 3.68 -14.63
CA GLY A 103 0.73 4.80 -15.39
C GLY A 103 0.19 4.88 -16.82
N ILE A 104 0.06 6.09 -17.33
CA ILE A 104 -0.26 6.36 -18.74
C ILE A 104 1.04 6.38 -19.52
N ASP A 105 1.15 5.52 -20.51
CA ASP A 105 2.34 5.41 -21.36
C ASP A 105 2.48 6.61 -22.33
N PRO A 106 3.71 6.92 -22.78
CA PRO A 106 3.90 7.99 -23.76
C PRO A 106 3.12 7.77 -25.06
N GLY A 107 2.18 8.66 -25.34
CA GLY A 107 1.34 8.62 -26.54
C GLY A 107 0.01 7.87 -26.36
N GLU A 108 -0.21 7.29 -25.19
CA GLU A 108 -1.47 6.66 -24.78
C GLU A 108 -2.41 7.71 -24.17
N SER A 109 -3.70 7.58 -24.40
CA SER A 109 -4.72 8.34 -23.68
C SER A 109 -5.01 7.70 -22.32
N ALA A 110 -5.53 8.48 -21.36
CA ALA A 110 -5.94 7.94 -20.06
C ALA A 110 -7.00 6.82 -20.20
N HIS A 111 -7.87 6.93 -21.19
CA HIS A 111 -8.88 5.91 -21.47
C HIS A 111 -8.27 4.60 -21.99
N GLU A 112 -7.28 4.67 -22.90
CA GLU A 112 -6.56 3.49 -23.39
C GLU A 112 -5.77 2.82 -22.28
N ALA A 113 -5.07 3.63 -21.45
CA ALA A 113 -4.37 3.14 -20.26
C ALA A 113 -5.31 2.40 -19.31
N ALA A 114 -6.47 2.97 -19.01
CA ALA A 114 -7.47 2.36 -18.15
C ALA A 114 -7.90 0.96 -18.63
N VAL A 115 -8.16 0.82 -19.94
CA VAL A 115 -8.54 -0.49 -20.54
C VAL A 115 -7.40 -1.49 -20.47
N ARG A 116 -6.16 -1.07 -20.76
CA ARG A 116 -4.96 -1.90 -20.70
C ARG A 116 -4.68 -2.39 -19.29
N GLU A 117 -4.67 -1.48 -18.32
CA GLU A 117 -4.38 -1.77 -16.91
C GLU A 117 -5.39 -2.75 -16.30
N VAL A 118 -6.69 -2.59 -16.60
CA VAL A 118 -7.70 -3.56 -16.16
C VAL A 118 -7.35 -4.97 -16.62
N PHE A 119 -6.94 -5.11 -17.88
CA PHE A 119 -6.60 -6.43 -18.40
C PHE A 119 -5.29 -6.97 -17.80
N GLU A 120 -4.26 -6.13 -17.68
CA GLU A 120 -2.94 -6.52 -17.16
C GLU A 120 -3.01 -6.92 -15.69
N GLU A 121 -3.70 -6.14 -14.86
CA GLU A 121 -3.77 -6.40 -13.43
C GLU A 121 -4.78 -7.47 -13.03
N SER A 122 -5.92 -7.56 -13.71
CA SER A 122 -7.03 -8.45 -13.27
C SER A 122 -7.36 -9.59 -14.24
N GLY A 123 -6.89 -9.52 -15.49
CA GLY A 123 -7.29 -10.42 -16.58
C GLY A 123 -8.70 -10.17 -17.11
N LEU A 124 -9.44 -9.21 -16.54
CA LEU A 124 -10.79 -8.85 -16.99
C LEU A 124 -10.71 -8.04 -18.29
N ARG A 125 -11.72 -8.19 -19.14
CA ARG A 125 -11.83 -7.43 -20.37
C ARG A 125 -12.98 -6.45 -20.29
N VAL A 126 -12.69 -5.21 -20.54
CA VAL A 126 -13.64 -4.10 -20.61
C VAL A 126 -13.68 -3.62 -22.05
N ALA A 127 -14.87 -3.47 -22.61
CA ALA A 127 -15.00 -2.82 -23.89
C ALA A 127 -14.77 -1.30 -23.73
N PRO A 128 -13.93 -0.67 -24.56
CA PRO A 128 -13.64 0.76 -24.40
C PRO A 128 -14.89 1.63 -24.33
N GLU A 129 -15.93 1.28 -25.09
CA GLU A 129 -17.21 2.01 -25.15
C GLU A 129 -18.04 1.91 -23.87
N ASP A 130 -17.79 0.90 -23.01
CA ASP A 130 -18.49 0.72 -21.73
C ASP A 130 -17.80 1.50 -20.59
N LEU A 131 -16.58 1.98 -20.81
CA LEU A 131 -15.82 2.71 -19.81
C LEU A 131 -16.23 4.18 -19.79
N VAL A 132 -16.85 4.60 -18.70
CA VAL A 132 -17.39 5.95 -18.53
C VAL A 132 -16.38 6.82 -17.79
N GLY A 133 -16.14 8.04 -18.28
CA GLY A 133 -15.29 8.98 -17.54
C GLY A 133 -14.44 9.94 -18.40
N PRO A 134 -13.49 10.61 -17.73
CA PRO A 134 -13.20 10.49 -16.29
C PRO A 134 -14.36 10.92 -15.41
N VAL A 135 -14.61 10.17 -14.32
CA VAL A 135 -15.67 10.49 -13.33
C VAL A 135 -15.09 11.21 -12.11
N VAL A 136 -13.81 10.99 -11.82
CA VAL A 136 -13.07 11.62 -10.73
C VAL A 136 -11.67 12.00 -11.23
N THR A 137 -11.15 13.12 -10.71
CA THR A 137 -9.73 13.49 -10.82
C THR A 137 -9.16 13.79 -9.45
N ARG A 138 -7.92 13.37 -9.19
CA ARG A 138 -7.18 13.77 -7.98
C ARG A 138 -5.69 13.87 -8.26
N SER A 139 -4.98 14.47 -7.32
CA SER A 139 -3.52 14.38 -7.23
C SER A 139 -3.16 13.74 -5.90
N ALA A 140 -2.27 12.76 -5.91
CA ALA A 140 -1.82 12.06 -4.72
C ALA A 140 -0.32 12.21 -4.55
N ILE A 141 0.14 12.53 -3.34
CA ILE A 141 1.53 12.41 -2.94
C ILE A 141 1.64 11.16 -2.08
N PHE A 142 2.51 10.26 -2.46
CA PHE A 142 2.83 9.04 -1.70
C PHE A 142 4.32 8.78 -1.70
N ASP A 143 4.78 8.05 -0.71
CA ASP A 143 6.18 7.68 -0.59
C ASP A 143 6.40 6.32 -1.28
N PHE A 144 7.32 6.30 -2.26
CA PHE A 144 7.68 5.10 -2.98
C PHE A 144 9.21 5.02 -3.12
N ALA A 145 9.79 3.89 -2.77
CA ALA A 145 11.24 3.67 -2.81
C ALA A 145 12.04 4.77 -2.08
N ARG A 146 11.52 5.28 -0.95
CA ARG A 146 12.08 6.37 -0.12
C ARG A 146 12.10 7.74 -0.81
N GLU A 147 11.35 7.90 -1.86
CA GLU A 147 11.13 9.18 -2.53
C GLU A 147 9.65 9.56 -2.46
N SER A 148 9.34 10.83 -2.20
CA SER A 148 7.97 11.33 -2.34
C SER A 148 7.66 11.53 -3.81
N CYS A 149 6.60 10.90 -4.28
CA CYS A 149 6.14 10.92 -5.66
C CYS A 149 4.78 11.62 -5.76
N LEU A 150 4.56 12.37 -6.84
CA LEU A 150 3.27 12.99 -7.16
C LEU A 150 2.63 12.25 -8.33
N GLN A 151 1.39 11.85 -8.16
CA GLN A 151 0.61 11.21 -9.22
C GLN A 151 -0.67 11.99 -9.48
N HIS A 152 -0.94 12.30 -10.76
CA HIS A 152 -2.20 12.86 -11.21
C HIS A 152 -3.05 11.74 -11.77
N GLU A 153 -4.22 11.51 -11.20
CA GLU A 153 -5.07 10.37 -11.50
C GLU A 153 -6.39 10.80 -12.13
N GLU A 154 -6.79 10.09 -13.19
CA GLU A 154 -8.10 10.13 -13.80
C GLU A 154 -8.79 8.80 -13.56
N PHE A 155 -9.96 8.83 -12.91
CA PHE A 155 -10.75 7.64 -12.61
C PHE A 155 -11.86 7.47 -13.62
N PHE A 156 -11.96 6.25 -14.12
CA PHE A 156 -13.03 5.81 -15.01
C PHE A 156 -13.93 4.82 -14.26
N PHE A 157 -15.16 4.67 -14.73
CA PHE A 157 -16.14 3.78 -14.12
C PHE A 157 -16.69 2.80 -15.15
N VAL A 158 -16.87 1.55 -14.73
CA VAL A 158 -17.54 0.52 -15.50
C VAL A 158 -18.25 -0.49 -14.62
N ARG A 159 -19.46 -0.90 -15.03
CA ARG A 159 -20.14 -2.06 -14.46
C ARG A 159 -19.95 -3.25 -15.39
N LEU A 160 -19.58 -4.39 -14.83
CA LEU A 160 -19.40 -5.61 -15.60
C LEU A 160 -19.92 -6.85 -14.86
N THR A 161 -20.30 -7.84 -15.63
CA THR A 161 -20.54 -9.19 -15.11
C THR A 161 -19.29 -10.03 -15.35
N HIS A 162 -18.85 -10.77 -14.35
CA HIS A 162 -17.67 -11.62 -14.43
C HIS A 162 -17.95 -13.02 -13.85
N ASP A 163 -17.08 -13.98 -14.18
CA ASP A 163 -17.16 -15.36 -13.69
C ASP A 163 -16.46 -15.57 -12.34
N GLY A 164 -16.02 -14.50 -11.69
CA GLY A 164 -15.29 -14.50 -10.42
C GLY A 164 -13.81 -14.81 -10.52
N ARG A 165 -13.30 -15.11 -11.73
CA ARG A 165 -11.89 -15.44 -11.93
C ARG A 165 -11.08 -14.19 -12.17
N LEU A 166 -10.16 -13.91 -11.26
CA LEU A 166 -9.12 -12.89 -11.41
C LEU A 166 -7.79 -13.56 -11.77
N VAL A 167 -7.06 -12.94 -12.67
CA VAL A 167 -5.76 -13.43 -13.15
C VAL A 167 -4.72 -12.35 -12.83
N ARG A 168 -3.58 -12.76 -12.30
CA ARG A 168 -2.49 -11.87 -11.86
C ARG A 168 -1.24 -12.01 -12.72
N ASP A 169 -1.37 -12.62 -13.91
CA ASP A 169 -0.24 -12.97 -14.78
C ASP A 169 0.46 -11.73 -15.38
N GLY A 170 -0.21 -10.57 -15.36
CA GLY A 170 0.32 -9.29 -15.85
C GLY A 170 1.09 -8.47 -14.83
N TRP A 171 1.17 -8.92 -13.57
CA TRP A 171 1.85 -8.15 -12.52
C TRP A 171 3.36 -8.11 -12.74
N THR A 172 3.93 -6.94 -12.58
CA THR A 172 5.38 -6.72 -12.61
C THR A 172 6.05 -7.33 -11.37
N GLU A 173 7.37 -7.51 -11.40
CA GLU A 173 8.14 -7.95 -10.22
C GLU A 173 7.98 -6.97 -9.04
N ILE A 174 7.83 -5.68 -9.33
CA ILE A 174 7.63 -4.64 -8.32
C ILE A 174 6.27 -4.82 -7.66
N GLU A 175 5.20 -4.92 -8.43
CA GLU A 175 3.83 -5.12 -7.94
C GLU A 175 3.70 -6.41 -7.13
N THR A 176 4.30 -7.50 -7.59
CA THR A 176 4.34 -8.78 -6.86
C THR A 176 5.01 -8.64 -5.49
N GLY A 177 5.87 -7.64 -5.31
CA GLY A 177 6.61 -7.39 -4.07
C GLY A 177 5.83 -6.64 -2.99
N PHE A 178 4.75 -5.91 -3.33
CA PHE A 178 3.99 -5.10 -2.39
C PHE A 178 2.46 -5.30 -2.47
N ILE A 179 1.94 -6.03 -3.49
CA ILE A 179 0.52 -6.36 -3.59
C ILE A 179 0.25 -7.70 -2.92
N ASP A 180 -0.67 -7.72 -1.97
CA ASP A 180 -1.06 -8.90 -1.21
C ASP A 180 -2.19 -9.66 -1.88
N GLU A 181 -3.26 -8.94 -2.24
CA GLU A 181 -4.47 -9.54 -2.79
C GLU A 181 -5.28 -8.57 -3.64
N MET A 182 -6.23 -9.13 -4.34
CA MET A 182 -7.26 -8.42 -5.08
C MET A 182 -8.62 -8.98 -4.66
N ALA A 183 -9.56 -8.12 -4.33
CA ALA A 183 -10.87 -8.52 -3.80
C ALA A 183 -12.01 -7.66 -4.34
N TRP A 184 -13.17 -8.29 -4.47
CA TRP A 184 -14.43 -7.59 -4.69
C TRP A 184 -15.05 -7.24 -3.34
N LEU A 185 -15.10 -5.96 -3.00
CA LEU A 185 -15.63 -5.46 -1.73
C LEU A 185 -16.81 -4.52 -1.96
N THR A 186 -17.80 -4.64 -1.10
CA THR A 186 -18.89 -3.65 -1.00
C THR A 186 -18.39 -2.36 -0.36
N THR A 187 -19.05 -1.24 -0.58
CA THR A 187 -18.76 0.03 0.09
C THR A 187 -18.88 -0.07 1.61
N THR A 188 -19.75 -0.95 2.10
CA THR A 188 -19.88 -1.25 3.54
C THR A 188 -18.64 -1.94 4.08
N GLU A 189 -18.08 -2.92 3.38
CA GLU A 189 -16.85 -3.60 3.78
C GLU A 189 -15.65 -2.66 3.73
N LEU A 190 -15.56 -1.79 2.71
CA LEU A 190 -14.52 -0.76 2.63
C LEU A 190 -14.59 0.25 3.78
N ARG A 191 -15.79 0.61 4.25
CA ARG A 191 -15.94 1.49 5.42
C ARG A 191 -15.63 0.78 6.73
N ALA A 192 -15.73 -0.54 6.77
CA ALA A 192 -15.51 -1.35 7.97
C ALA A 192 -14.06 -1.85 8.11
N THR A 193 -13.24 -1.77 7.07
CA THR A 193 -11.84 -2.19 7.13
C THR A 193 -11.03 -1.34 8.08
N THR A 194 -10.00 -1.93 8.69
CA THR A 194 -9.00 -1.22 9.49
C THR A 194 -7.83 -0.71 8.66
N ASP A 195 -7.69 -1.21 7.43
CA ASP A 195 -6.68 -0.76 6.49
C ASP A 195 -7.07 0.60 5.89
N GLU A 196 -6.10 1.35 5.44
CA GLU A 196 -6.36 2.61 4.73
C GLU A 196 -7.04 2.32 3.38
N VAL A 197 -7.82 3.27 2.88
CA VAL A 197 -8.49 3.15 1.56
C VAL A 197 -8.16 4.38 0.73
N PHE A 198 -7.73 4.19 -0.50
CA PHE A 198 -7.38 5.28 -1.42
C PHE A 198 -8.14 5.22 -2.75
N PRO A 199 -8.73 6.35 -3.20
CA PRO A 199 -8.90 7.61 -2.45
C PRO A 199 -9.74 7.38 -1.18
N ARG A 200 -9.56 8.25 -0.17
CA ARG A 200 -10.27 8.11 1.13
C ARG A 200 -11.78 8.11 0.98
N ASP A 201 -12.27 8.85 -0.02
CA ASP A 201 -13.70 8.94 -0.35
C ASP A 201 -14.17 7.80 -1.28
N LEU A 202 -13.36 6.77 -1.56
CA LEU A 202 -13.71 5.70 -2.49
C LEU A 202 -15.10 5.10 -2.27
N PRO A 203 -15.51 4.76 -1.02
CA PRO A 203 -16.84 4.20 -0.80
C PRO A 203 -17.97 5.17 -1.18
N ASP A 204 -17.81 6.46 -0.92
CA ASP A 204 -18.81 7.48 -1.23
C ASP A 204 -18.88 7.75 -2.74
N ILE A 205 -17.72 7.74 -3.42
CA ILE A 205 -17.64 7.85 -4.88
C ILE A 205 -18.38 6.70 -5.55
N VAL A 206 -18.16 5.46 -5.08
CA VAL A 206 -18.82 4.28 -5.64
C VAL A 206 -20.33 4.33 -5.40
N ASP A 207 -20.79 4.70 -4.21
CA ASP A 207 -22.22 4.84 -3.91
C ASP A 207 -22.89 5.90 -4.80
N ASP A 208 -22.24 7.06 -5.02
CA ASP A 208 -22.73 8.12 -5.90
C ASP A 208 -22.85 7.62 -7.37
N LEU A 209 -21.84 6.88 -7.85
CA LEU A 209 -21.87 6.34 -9.22
C LEU A 209 -22.91 5.24 -9.40
N LEU A 210 -23.14 4.42 -8.36
CA LEU A 210 -24.21 3.41 -8.37
C LEU A 210 -25.61 4.03 -8.36
N ALA A 211 -25.77 5.20 -7.72
CA ALA A 211 -27.01 5.96 -7.76
C ALA A 211 -27.26 6.63 -9.14
N GLY A 212 -26.22 6.78 -9.94
CA GLY A 212 -26.24 7.32 -11.30
C GLY A 212 -25.29 8.51 -11.47
N TRP A 213 -24.39 8.43 -12.45
CA TRP A 213 -23.48 9.53 -12.76
C TRP A 213 -24.22 10.67 -13.47
N ASP A 214 -24.04 11.88 -12.98
CA ASP A 214 -24.69 13.10 -13.50
C ASP A 214 -23.91 13.76 -14.66
N GLY A 215 -22.79 13.18 -15.09
CA GLY A 215 -21.92 13.71 -16.15
C GLY A 215 -20.89 14.73 -15.64
N VAL A 216 -20.82 14.97 -14.31
CA VAL A 216 -19.87 15.91 -13.72
C VAL A 216 -18.65 15.18 -13.17
N VAL A 217 -17.46 15.63 -13.56
CA VAL A 217 -16.20 15.10 -13.02
C VAL A 217 -15.96 15.64 -11.61
N ARG A 218 -15.87 14.77 -10.62
CA ARG A 218 -15.56 15.16 -9.24
C ARG A 218 -14.06 15.41 -9.09
N ALA A 219 -13.67 16.61 -8.68
CA ALA A 219 -12.28 16.95 -8.37
C ALA A 219 -12.03 16.83 -6.86
N ILE A 220 -11.18 15.88 -6.44
CA ILE A 220 -10.83 15.67 -5.01
C ILE A 220 -9.71 16.64 -4.59
N GLY A 221 -8.83 17.03 -5.52
CA GLY A 221 -7.69 17.89 -5.20
C GLY A 221 -6.43 17.09 -4.88
N LEU A 222 -5.59 17.64 -3.96
CA LEU A 222 -4.34 17.03 -3.55
C LEU A 222 -4.51 16.27 -2.24
N GLU A 223 -4.20 14.99 -2.25
CA GLU A 223 -4.16 14.13 -1.06
C GLU A 223 -2.72 13.65 -0.77
N ARG A 224 -2.49 13.25 0.45
CA ARG A 224 -1.29 12.49 0.84
C ARG A 224 -1.74 11.11 1.32
N ASP A 225 -1.31 10.10 0.62
CA ASP A 225 -1.61 8.69 0.85
C ASP A 225 -0.56 8.04 1.77
#